data_a695f5adb68ffecc1580de56390cee14
#
_entry.id   a695f5adb68ffecc1580de56390cee14
#
_cell.length_a   1.000
_cell.length_b   1.000
_cell.length_c   1.000
_cell.angle_alpha   90.00
_cell.angle_beta   90.00
_cell.angle_gamma   90.00
#
_symmetry.space_group_name_H-M   'P 1'
#
loop_
_entity.id
_entity.type
_entity.pdbx_description
1 polymer ?
#
loop_
_entity_poly.entity_id
_entity_poly.type
_entity_poly.pdbx_seq_one_letter_code
_entity_poly.pdbx_strand_id
1 'polypeptide(L)'
;MERFILTEKEQQVFKLCSALLNKEHGIMNFEEIVDDIGLSRTTINYAILKLRDILNLVVGEEGYSLYKTTDKVYLELNQSISFQILKNAYIADSFFLHFFQEVYHERFSNLMKETEAKFMSYETGKKELVKCREYLQHFSLQLCTKKKASKMISGEEKQIRFMFFCMVLSQFQCKYIDFFETENSQLNLFLDSVLEEFPYIFQSSNLKIKIFYRIVLDRIKKGHLLPDDIVFPNHFECPVLPLTVFTQKVELLFLDIDLTAQQKNREIDFLYFLFCTLIYQPANTLGPTNCQTKECQLFIDTIEKVGGMTLTAIEKRFICYAHKQCIVWHQMFHVSFCFRHLMTEQERFIEKKSEYIFLWHRMVDRLQETPVYRELFLQHPNMPFFLQRILNSVFFSREIPCKVFLLCYSAITQSMAMENLKNRQLMIQIDFVNTLKEADIVISELELPHRETPPAFICFVNSPFDYRDWMNIEDMIIKWRISR
;
A
#
# COMPACT_ATOMS: atom_id res chain seq x y z
N MET A 1 10.61 -1.13 4.63
CA MET A 1 11.17 -0.57 5.88
C MET A 1 11.27 -1.62 6.99
N GLU A 2 10.21 -2.33 7.32
CA GLU A 2 10.16 -3.31 8.43
C GLU A 2 11.35 -4.29 8.47
N ARG A 3 11.78 -4.82 7.33
CA ARG A 3 12.92 -5.74 7.24
C ARG A 3 14.27 -5.13 7.69
N PHE A 4 14.37 -3.80 7.75
CA PHE A 4 15.57 -3.12 8.25
C PHE A 4 15.49 -2.84 9.75
N ILE A 5 14.29 -2.86 10.32
CA ILE A 5 14.05 -2.53 11.72
C ILE A 5 13.90 -3.81 12.56
N LEU A 6 13.09 -4.74 12.06
CA LEU A 6 12.75 -5.96 12.78
C LEU A 6 13.75 -7.09 12.49
N THR A 7 14.29 -7.69 13.53
CA THR A 7 15.02 -8.94 13.43
C THR A 7 14.09 -10.08 13.02
N GLU A 8 14.64 -11.21 12.57
CA GLU A 8 13.85 -12.40 12.25
C GLU A 8 12.98 -12.87 13.42
N LYS A 9 13.54 -12.81 14.66
CA LYS A 9 12.80 -13.17 15.87
C LYS A 9 11.62 -12.24 16.13
N GLU A 10 11.79 -10.93 15.94
CA GLU A 10 10.73 -9.95 16.09
C GLU A 10 9.66 -10.09 14.99
N GLN A 11 10.04 -10.39 13.76
CA GLN A 11 9.09 -10.73 12.70
C GLN A 11 8.24 -11.96 13.08
N GLN A 12 8.84 -12.95 13.74
CA GLN A 12 8.11 -14.11 14.26
C GLN A 12 7.11 -13.74 15.36
N VAL A 13 7.47 -12.80 16.25
CA VAL A 13 6.54 -12.26 17.27
C VAL A 13 5.32 -11.63 16.60
N PHE A 14 5.54 -10.79 15.58
CA PHE A 14 4.45 -10.15 14.86
C PHE A 14 3.62 -11.12 14.02
N LYS A 15 4.21 -12.18 13.46
CA LYS A 15 3.46 -13.26 12.81
C LYS A 15 2.52 -13.96 13.79
N LEU A 16 3.00 -14.30 14.99
CA LEU A 16 2.17 -14.90 16.03
C LEU A 16 1.04 -13.96 16.47
N CYS A 17 1.35 -12.68 16.70
CA CYS A 17 0.35 -11.67 17.05
C CYS A 17 -0.75 -11.56 15.98
N SER A 18 -0.36 -11.43 14.71
CA SER A 18 -1.30 -11.35 13.60
C SER A 18 -2.18 -12.60 13.49
N ALA A 19 -1.60 -13.78 13.66
CA ALA A 19 -2.34 -15.02 13.58
C ALA A 19 -3.36 -15.13 14.73
N LEU A 20 -2.97 -14.80 15.97
CA LEU A 20 -3.89 -14.79 17.10
C LEU A 20 -5.03 -13.80 16.90
N LEU A 21 -4.75 -12.57 16.44
CA LEU A 21 -5.78 -11.55 16.20
C LEU A 21 -6.77 -11.92 15.06
N ASN A 22 -6.35 -12.78 14.14
CA ASN A 22 -7.18 -13.24 13.03
C ASN A 22 -7.95 -14.54 13.33
N LYS A 23 -7.71 -15.18 14.46
CA LYS A 23 -8.46 -16.37 14.89
C LYS A 23 -9.68 -15.98 15.71
N GLU A 24 -10.75 -16.74 15.55
CA GLU A 24 -11.92 -16.62 16.38
C GLU A 24 -11.56 -16.76 17.86
N HIS A 25 -12.00 -15.84 18.68
CA HIS A 25 -11.66 -15.73 20.11
C HIS A 25 -10.16 -15.60 20.45
N GLY A 26 -9.29 -15.29 19.48
CA GLY A 26 -7.86 -15.11 19.73
C GLY A 26 -7.12 -16.36 20.24
N ILE A 27 -7.59 -17.56 19.88
CA ILE A 27 -7.08 -18.85 20.41
C ILE A 27 -6.40 -19.65 19.31
N MET A 28 -5.18 -20.14 19.58
CA MET A 28 -4.48 -21.06 18.69
C MET A 28 -3.84 -22.20 19.49
N ASN A 29 -3.89 -23.42 18.94
CA ASN A 29 -3.15 -24.57 19.48
C ASN A 29 -1.67 -24.47 19.10
N PHE A 30 -0.78 -25.05 19.93
CA PHE A 30 0.66 -25.06 19.61
C PHE A 30 0.98 -25.77 18.29
N GLU A 31 0.24 -26.81 17.94
CA GLU A 31 0.39 -27.53 16.67
C GLU A 31 0.03 -26.62 15.48
N GLU A 32 -1.08 -25.91 15.57
CA GLU A 32 -1.46 -24.90 14.54
C GLU A 32 -0.38 -23.81 14.39
N ILE A 33 0.19 -23.32 15.50
CA ILE A 33 1.25 -22.32 15.44
C ILE A 33 2.52 -22.88 14.78
N VAL A 34 2.86 -24.12 15.04
CA VAL A 34 4.01 -24.79 14.42
C VAL A 34 3.76 -24.98 12.92
N ASP A 35 2.58 -25.47 12.54
CA ASP A 35 2.25 -25.84 11.16
C ASP A 35 1.95 -24.59 10.29
N ASP A 36 1.14 -23.66 10.77
CA ASP A 36 0.70 -22.48 9.99
C ASP A 36 1.74 -21.36 9.97
N ILE A 37 2.49 -21.17 11.06
CA ILE A 37 3.40 -20.04 11.24
C ILE A 37 4.88 -20.48 11.13
N GLY A 38 5.17 -21.75 11.33
CA GLY A 38 6.53 -22.33 11.30
C GLY A 38 7.36 -22.00 12.54
N LEU A 39 6.73 -21.78 13.71
CA LEU A 39 7.42 -21.46 14.95
C LEU A 39 7.68 -22.71 15.80
N SER A 40 8.92 -22.92 16.24
CA SER A 40 9.23 -23.96 17.21
C SER A 40 8.62 -23.64 18.59
N ARG A 41 8.39 -24.65 19.42
CA ARG A 41 7.86 -24.47 20.79
C ARG A 41 8.69 -23.50 21.64
N THR A 42 10.01 -23.52 21.50
CA THR A 42 10.92 -22.57 22.18
C THR A 42 10.74 -21.17 21.68
N THR A 43 10.58 -20.99 20.36
CA THR A 43 10.32 -19.70 19.73
C THR A 43 8.97 -19.12 20.13
N ILE A 44 7.93 -19.96 20.27
CA ILE A 44 6.60 -19.53 20.75
C ILE A 44 6.70 -18.90 22.15
N ASN A 45 7.43 -19.55 23.08
CA ASN A 45 7.61 -19.00 24.42
C ASN A 45 8.29 -17.63 24.42
N TYR A 46 9.35 -17.49 23.62
CA TYR A 46 10.01 -16.19 23.42
C TYR A 46 9.05 -15.16 22.81
N ALA A 47 8.30 -15.55 21.79
CA ALA A 47 7.36 -14.66 21.11
C ALA A 47 6.24 -14.16 22.04
N ILE A 48 5.72 -15.03 22.93
CA ILE A 48 4.70 -14.64 23.93
C ILE A 48 5.27 -13.61 24.92
N LEU A 49 6.49 -13.80 25.41
CA LEU A 49 7.11 -12.84 26.33
C LEU A 49 7.29 -11.48 25.65
N LYS A 50 7.84 -11.47 24.44
CA LYS A 50 8.04 -10.23 23.67
C LYS A 50 6.74 -9.57 23.26
N LEU A 51 5.71 -10.35 22.90
CA LEU A 51 4.39 -9.82 22.60
C LEU A 51 3.78 -9.13 23.82
N ARG A 52 4.00 -9.67 25.02
CA ARG A 52 3.57 -9.02 26.27
C ARG A 52 4.24 -7.66 26.45
N ASP A 53 5.55 -7.57 26.23
CA ASP A 53 6.27 -6.28 26.31
C ASP A 53 5.67 -5.25 25.35
N ILE A 54 5.36 -5.65 24.11
CA ILE A 54 4.75 -4.78 23.09
C ILE A 54 3.33 -4.34 23.49
N LEU A 55 2.53 -5.28 23.99
CA LEU A 55 1.16 -4.99 24.44
C LEU A 55 1.17 -4.04 25.64
N ASN A 56 2.06 -4.27 26.62
CA ASN A 56 2.22 -3.35 27.74
C ASN A 56 2.57 -1.93 27.29
N LEU A 57 3.43 -1.79 26.31
CA LEU A 57 3.82 -0.48 25.76
C LEU A 57 2.64 0.26 25.12
N VAL A 58 1.72 -0.47 24.47
CA VAL A 58 0.68 0.14 23.61
C VAL A 58 -0.66 0.28 24.34
N VAL A 59 -1.07 -0.74 25.09
CA VAL A 59 -2.40 -0.82 25.72
C VAL A 59 -2.36 -0.83 27.24
N GLY A 60 -1.18 -0.99 27.82
CA GLY A 60 -1.02 -1.18 29.28
C GLY A 60 -1.44 -2.57 29.74
N GLU A 61 -1.12 -2.89 30.99
CA GLU A 61 -1.34 -4.23 31.58
C GLU A 61 -2.83 -4.63 31.63
N GLU A 62 -3.72 -3.65 31.82
CA GLU A 62 -5.16 -3.88 31.88
C GLU A 62 -5.85 -3.96 30.51
N GLY A 63 -5.14 -3.60 29.45
CA GLY A 63 -5.69 -3.49 28.09
C GLY A 63 -5.76 -4.82 27.32
N TYR A 64 -5.22 -5.91 27.87
CA TYR A 64 -5.18 -7.22 27.21
C TYR A 64 -5.09 -8.38 28.19
N SER A 65 -5.44 -9.58 27.69
CA SER A 65 -5.18 -10.86 28.33
C SER A 65 -4.34 -11.73 27.41
N LEU A 66 -3.09 -11.99 27.79
CA LEU A 66 -2.19 -12.90 27.06
C LEU A 66 -1.67 -13.98 27.98
N TYR A 67 -2.11 -15.22 27.76
CA TYR A 67 -1.67 -16.37 28.54
C TYR A 67 -1.54 -17.62 27.69
N LYS A 68 -0.85 -18.60 28.20
CA LYS A 68 -0.70 -19.90 27.57
C LYS A 68 -1.07 -21.01 28.54
N THR A 69 -1.63 -22.07 28.00
CA THR A 69 -1.79 -23.38 28.69
C THR A 69 -0.73 -24.36 28.18
N THR A 70 -0.90 -25.64 28.47
CA THR A 70 0.00 -26.70 28.01
C THR A 70 0.02 -26.82 26.47
N ASP A 71 -1.10 -26.52 25.80
CA ASP A 71 -1.34 -26.78 24.38
C ASP A 71 -1.87 -25.59 23.59
N LYS A 72 -2.22 -24.47 24.25
CA LYS A 72 -2.85 -23.32 23.60
C LYS A 72 -2.24 -21.99 24.02
N VAL A 73 -2.37 -21.00 23.12
CA VAL A 73 -2.08 -19.59 23.37
C VAL A 73 -3.36 -18.79 23.20
N TYR A 74 -3.60 -17.85 24.11
CA TYR A 74 -4.79 -17.00 24.16
C TYR A 74 -4.36 -15.55 24.13
N LEU A 75 -4.97 -14.75 23.24
CA LEU A 75 -4.82 -13.30 23.19
C LEU A 75 -6.20 -12.66 23.08
N GLU A 76 -6.58 -11.87 24.07
CA GLU A 76 -7.77 -11.04 24.04
C GLU A 76 -7.36 -9.59 24.27
N LEU A 77 -7.91 -8.69 23.48
CA LEU A 77 -7.70 -7.25 23.61
C LEU A 77 -9.00 -6.61 24.10
N ASN A 78 -8.91 -5.86 25.19
CA ASN A 78 -10.05 -5.14 25.79
C ASN A 78 -10.48 -3.92 24.95
N GLN A 79 -9.67 -3.55 23.94
CA GLN A 79 -9.92 -2.45 23.04
C GLN A 79 -9.72 -2.90 21.58
N SER A 80 -10.49 -2.32 20.68
CA SER A 80 -10.31 -2.55 19.25
C SER A 80 -9.03 -1.86 18.74
N ILE A 81 -7.91 -2.57 18.81
CA ILE A 81 -6.61 -2.09 18.34
C ILE A 81 -6.18 -2.91 17.12
N SER A 82 -5.82 -2.23 16.06
CA SER A 82 -5.32 -2.91 14.87
C SER A 82 -3.90 -3.44 15.11
N PHE A 83 -3.60 -4.61 14.53
CA PHE A 83 -2.26 -5.17 14.49
C PHE A 83 -1.20 -4.16 14.00
N GLN A 84 -1.57 -3.31 13.05
CA GLN A 84 -0.67 -2.31 12.52
C GLN A 84 -0.29 -1.23 13.55
N ILE A 85 -1.20 -0.86 14.45
CA ILE A 85 -0.91 0.08 15.55
C ILE A 85 0.12 -0.52 16.51
N LEU A 86 -0.04 -1.78 16.90
CA LEU A 86 0.92 -2.47 17.76
C LEU A 86 2.32 -2.52 17.14
N LYS A 87 2.38 -2.88 15.88
CA LYS A 87 3.63 -2.98 15.13
C LYS A 87 4.30 -1.63 14.94
N ASN A 88 3.53 -0.60 14.58
CA ASN A 88 4.05 0.75 14.40
C ASN A 88 4.57 1.34 15.70
N ALA A 89 3.90 1.12 16.83
CA ALA A 89 4.36 1.58 18.14
C ALA A 89 5.72 0.95 18.52
N TYR A 90 5.89 -0.35 18.25
CA TYR A 90 7.17 -1.02 18.46
C TYR A 90 8.28 -0.47 17.55
N ILE A 91 7.95 -0.27 16.26
CA ILE A 91 8.89 0.32 15.30
C ILE A 91 9.27 1.75 15.69
N ALA A 92 8.32 2.51 16.25
CA ALA A 92 8.54 3.90 16.71
C ALA A 92 9.66 4.02 17.75
N ASP A 93 9.80 3.04 18.62
CA ASP A 93 10.86 3.02 19.63
C ASP A 93 12.22 2.54 19.10
N SER A 94 12.30 2.13 17.84
CA SER A 94 13.54 1.61 17.26
C SER A 94 14.64 2.67 17.12
N PHE A 95 15.89 2.23 17.29
CA PHE A 95 17.06 3.07 17.00
C PHE A 95 17.05 3.59 15.54
N PHE A 96 16.57 2.79 14.61
CA PHE A 96 16.48 3.14 13.20
C PHE A 96 15.66 4.41 12.97
N LEU A 97 14.44 4.48 13.52
CA LEU A 97 13.61 5.68 13.39
C LEU A 97 14.18 6.86 14.17
N HIS A 98 14.63 6.65 15.40
CA HIS A 98 15.29 7.67 16.19
C HIS A 98 16.47 8.30 15.43
N PHE A 99 17.34 7.48 14.83
CA PHE A 99 18.46 7.95 14.03
C PHE A 99 18.00 8.86 12.89
N PHE A 100 17.04 8.45 12.09
CA PHE A 100 16.56 9.25 10.96
C PHE A 100 15.81 10.51 11.41
N GLN A 101 15.12 10.48 12.54
CA GLN A 101 14.50 11.64 13.14
C GLN A 101 15.54 12.67 13.58
N GLU A 102 16.60 12.25 14.28
CA GLU A 102 17.69 13.12 14.68
C GLU A 102 18.45 13.70 13.47
N VAL A 103 18.63 12.91 12.40
CA VAL A 103 19.21 13.39 11.13
C VAL A 103 18.27 14.38 10.44
N TYR A 104 16.96 14.12 10.41
CA TYR A 104 15.96 15.03 9.83
C TYR A 104 15.94 16.38 10.52
N HIS A 105 16.00 16.39 11.86
CA HIS A 105 16.04 17.61 12.67
C HIS A 105 17.44 18.23 12.80
N GLU A 106 18.46 17.63 12.15
CA GLU A 106 19.87 18.07 12.19
C GLU A 106 20.50 18.08 13.59
N ARG A 107 19.98 17.24 14.50
CA ARG A 107 20.44 17.13 15.90
C ARG A 107 21.42 15.99 16.13
N PHE A 108 21.57 15.08 15.19
CA PHE A 108 22.51 13.97 15.33
C PHE A 108 23.92 14.47 15.63
N SER A 109 24.47 14.06 16.75
CA SER A 109 25.80 14.51 17.18
C SER A 109 26.87 13.44 16.93
N ASN A 110 26.72 12.28 17.53
CA ASN A 110 27.57 11.11 17.35
C ASN A 110 26.86 9.84 17.79
N LEU A 111 27.36 8.70 17.32
CA LEU A 111 26.74 7.39 17.60
C LEU A 111 26.68 7.05 19.08
N MET A 112 27.71 7.42 19.86
CA MET A 112 27.78 7.10 21.28
C MET A 112 26.63 7.74 22.05
N LYS A 113 26.37 9.03 21.82
CA LYS A 113 25.26 9.76 22.45
C LYS A 113 23.89 9.17 22.08
N GLU A 114 23.70 8.82 20.80
CA GLU A 114 22.43 8.26 20.34
C GLU A 114 22.18 6.84 20.86
N THR A 115 23.24 6.04 21.02
CA THR A 115 23.12 4.71 21.65
C THR A 115 22.83 4.80 23.14
N GLU A 116 23.44 5.76 23.85
CA GLU A 116 23.15 6.03 25.26
C GLU A 116 21.68 6.47 25.44
N ALA A 117 21.15 7.35 24.58
CA ALA A 117 19.76 7.80 24.61
C ALA A 117 18.76 6.64 24.45
N LYS A 118 19.18 5.57 23.74
CA LYS A 118 18.37 4.37 23.51
C LYS A 118 18.78 3.17 24.41
N PHE A 119 19.59 3.40 25.44
CA PHE A 119 20.08 2.34 26.35
C PHE A 119 20.72 1.16 25.62
N MET A 120 21.46 1.42 24.55
CA MET A 120 22.09 0.42 23.69
C MET A 120 23.61 0.45 23.82
N SER A 121 24.27 -0.69 23.59
CA SER A 121 25.70 -0.71 23.46
C SER A 121 26.18 -0.06 22.17
N TYR A 122 27.36 0.54 22.18
CA TYR A 122 27.96 1.15 20.99
C TYR A 122 28.11 0.15 19.82
N GLU A 123 28.45 -1.10 20.12
CA GLU A 123 28.56 -2.14 19.09
C GLU A 123 27.21 -2.50 18.47
N THR A 124 26.14 -2.48 19.26
CA THR A 124 24.76 -2.64 18.74
C THR A 124 24.39 -1.46 17.83
N GLY A 125 24.71 -0.23 18.24
CA GLY A 125 24.50 0.96 17.43
C GLY A 125 25.23 0.92 16.08
N LYS A 126 26.45 0.40 16.03
CA LYS A 126 27.16 0.19 14.76
C LYS A 126 26.41 -0.75 13.82
N LYS A 127 25.84 -1.85 14.34
CA LYS A 127 25.03 -2.79 13.56
C LYS A 127 23.77 -2.12 13.02
N GLU A 128 23.12 -1.31 13.84
CA GLU A 128 21.93 -0.54 13.40
C GLU A 128 22.29 0.50 12.32
N LEU A 129 23.45 1.17 12.40
CA LEU A 129 23.92 2.07 11.33
C LEU A 129 24.15 1.34 9.99
N VAL A 130 24.52 0.06 10.01
CA VAL A 130 24.63 -0.74 8.78
C VAL A 130 23.25 -0.86 8.13
N LYS A 131 22.22 -1.16 8.91
CA LYS A 131 20.83 -1.21 8.40
C LYS A 131 20.38 0.14 7.84
N CYS A 132 20.71 1.25 8.49
CA CYS A 132 20.44 2.59 7.98
C CYS A 132 21.12 2.85 6.64
N ARG A 133 22.39 2.41 6.45
CA ARG A 133 23.08 2.51 5.16
C ARG A 133 22.40 1.69 4.07
N GLU A 134 22.05 0.45 4.38
CA GLU A 134 21.35 -0.43 3.44
C GLU A 134 20.00 0.19 3.01
N TYR A 135 19.25 0.76 3.95
CA TYR A 135 18.02 1.47 3.63
C TYR A 135 18.24 2.65 2.68
N LEU A 136 19.24 3.49 2.95
CA LEU A 136 19.59 4.64 2.11
C LEU A 136 20.02 4.22 0.69
N GLN A 137 20.76 3.12 0.56
CA GLN A 137 21.19 2.61 -0.75
C GLN A 137 20.01 2.30 -1.68
N HIS A 138 18.85 1.87 -1.13
CA HIS A 138 17.65 1.65 -1.92
C HIS A 138 17.07 2.93 -2.56
N PHE A 139 17.43 4.07 -2.05
CA PHE A 139 17.10 5.39 -2.61
C PHE A 139 18.26 6.04 -3.36
N SER A 140 19.34 5.31 -3.65
CA SER A 140 20.57 5.85 -4.22
C SER A 140 21.20 6.95 -3.36
N LEU A 141 21.03 6.84 -2.04
CA LEU A 141 21.58 7.76 -1.04
C LEU A 141 22.70 7.12 -0.24
N GLN A 142 23.54 7.94 0.36
CA GLN A 142 24.68 7.49 1.16
C GLN A 142 24.70 8.14 2.55
N LEU A 143 25.16 7.38 3.56
CA LEU A 143 25.36 7.86 4.91
C LEU A 143 26.80 8.35 5.11
N CYS A 144 26.97 9.61 5.47
CA CYS A 144 28.25 10.29 5.66
C CYS A 144 28.49 10.63 7.14
N THR A 145 28.81 9.63 7.97
CA THR A 145 28.95 9.76 9.43
C THR A 145 30.07 10.71 9.91
N LYS A 146 31.00 11.11 9.02
CA LYS A 146 32.09 12.06 9.33
C LYS A 146 31.70 13.51 9.07
N LYS A 147 30.48 13.78 8.58
CA LYS A 147 30.02 15.14 8.27
C LYS A 147 29.09 15.64 9.39
N LYS A 148 28.85 16.99 9.38
CA LYS A 148 27.84 17.61 10.26
C LYS A 148 26.45 16.97 10.02
N ALA A 149 25.59 17.02 11.01
CA ALA A 149 24.24 16.43 10.98
C ALA A 149 23.44 16.81 9.71
N SER A 150 23.51 18.08 9.29
CA SER A 150 22.87 18.59 8.07
C SER A 150 23.38 17.94 6.76
N LYS A 151 24.54 17.29 6.77
CA LYS A 151 25.17 16.64 5.61
C LYS A 151 25.40 15.14 5.81
N MET A 152 24.73 14.54 6.76
CA MET A 152 24.88 13.10 7.03
C MET A 152 24.29 12.22 5.93
N ILE A 153 23.25 12.67 5.25
CA ILE A 153 22.73 12.00 4.06
C ILE A 153 23.23 12.78 2.84
N SER A 154 23.89 12.07 1.92
CA SER A 154 24.33 12.62 0.65
C SER A 154 23.66 11.94 -0.52
N GLY A 155 23.36 12.72 -1.55
CA GLY A 155 22.65 12.35 -2.76
C GLY A 155 21.79 13.51 -3.25
N GLU A 156 20.92 13.24 -4.20
CA GLU A 156 20.01 14.25 -4.75
C GLU A 156 18.96 14.66 -3.71
N GLU A 157 18.74 15.96 -3.54
CA GLU A 157 17.78 16.47 -2.55
C GLU A 157 16.35 15.95 -2.76
N LYS A 158 15.90 15.82 -4.03
CA LYS A 158 14.59 15.19 -4.32
C LYS A 158 14.47 13.77 -3.77
N GLN A 159 15.57 12.98 -3.83
CA GLN A 159 15.63 11.62 -3.31
C GLN A 159 15.63 11.58 -1.77
N ILE A 160 16.32 12.53 -1.13
CA ILE A 160 16.31 12.67 0.33
C ILE A 160 14.90 12.98 0.82
N ARG A 161 14.21 13.93 0.20
CA ARG A 161 12.81 14.28 0.50
C ARG A 161 11.88 13.08 0.30
N PHE A 162 12.07 12.35 -0.81
CA PHE A 162 11.27 11.15 -1.12
C PHE A 162 11.52 10.00 -0.12
N MET A 163 12.76 9.78 0.29
CA MET A 163 13.10 8.78 1.31
C MET A 163 12.39 9.09 2.65
N PHE A 164 12.45 10.35 3.11
CA PHE A 164 11.72 10.75 4.32
C PHE A 164 10.21 10.62 4.16
N PHE A 165 9.66 10.97 3.01
CA PHE A 165 8.24 10.77 2.72
C PHE A 165 7.83 9.30 2.84
N CYS A 166 8.57 8.38 2.23
CA CYS A 166 8.30 6.95 2.34
C CYS A 166 8.37 6.45 3.78
N MET A 167 9.33 6.94 4.55
CA MET A 167 9.52 6.57 5.94
C MET A 167 8.35 7.06 6.82
N VAL A 168 8.01 8.34 6.73
CA VAL A 168 6.91 8.94 7.52
C VAL A 168 5.57 8.32 7.12
N LEU A 169 5.30 8.19 5.82
CA LEU A 169 4.04 7.61 5.34
C LEU A 169 3.83 6.18 5.85
N SER A 170 4.90 5.38 5.93
CA SER A 170 4.82 4.01 6.45
C SER A 170 4.51 3.94 7.95
N GLN A 171 4.71 5.05 8.70
CA GLN A 171 4.46 5.15 10.14
C GLN A 171 3.21 5.97 10.50
N PHE A 172 2.54 6.57 9.53
CA PHE A 172 1.47 7.54 9.78
C PHE A 172 0.29 7.01 10.62
N GLN A 173 0.06 5.70 10.63
CA GLN A 173 -0.98 5.10 11.47
C GLN A 173 -0.62 5.07 12.97
N CYS A 174 0.61 5.44 13.33
CA CYS A 174 1.08 5.43 14.69
C CYS A 174 0.93 6.82 15.33
N LYS A 175 0.01 6.96 16.28
CA LYS A 175 -0.18 8.19 17.05
C LYS A 175 1.03 8.56 17.92
N TYR A 176 1.97 7.63 18.10
CA TYR A 176 3.11 7.78 19.01
C TYR A 176 4.36 8.37 18.33
N ILE A 177 4.34 8.54 17.01
CA ILE A 177 5.45 9.20 16.31
C ILE A 177 5.02 10.58 15.90
N ASP A 178 5.42 11.57 16.65
CA ASP A 178 5.48 12.93 16.15
C ASP A 178 6.83 13.14 15.45
N PHE A 179 6.88 12.74 14.18
CA PHE A 179 8.06 12.96 13.36
C PHE A 179 8.30 14.46 13.12
N PHE A 180 7.23 15.24 13.12
CA PHE A 180 7.24 16.69 12.95
C PHE A 180 6.94 17.36 14.30
N GLU A 181 7.91 17.94 14.95
CA GLU A 181 7.79 18.52 16.31
C GLU A 181 6.73 19.61 16.47
N THR A 182 6.31 20.23 15.38
CA THR A 182 5.33 21.32 15.38
C THR A 182 4.35 21.19 14.24
N GLU A 183 3.13 21.68 14.39
CA GLU A 183 2.20 21.84 13.26
C GLU A 183 2.62 22.98 12.34
N ASN A 184 2.25 22.87 11.05
CA ASN A 184 2.41 23.94 10.08
C ASN A 184 1.03 24.50 9.70
N SER A 185 0.63 25.59 10.36
CA SER A 185 -0.67 26.22 10.14
C SER A 185 -0.87 26.73 8.72
N GLN A 186 0.18 27.27 8.09
CA GLN A 186 0.11 27.72 6.69
C GLN A 186 -0.17 26.57 5.73
N LEU A 187 0.47 25.41 5.96
CA LEU A 187 0.21 24.21 5.16
C LEU A 187 -1.23 23.70 5.35
N ASN A 188 -1.75 23.71 6.57
CA ASN A 188 -3.15 23.33 6.82
C ASN A 188 -4.10 24.28 6.10
N LEU A 189 -3.93 25.60 6.19
CA LEU A 189 -4.74 26.58 5.49
C LEU A 189 -4.70 26.41 3.95
N PHE A 190 -3.51 26.13 3.39
CA PHE A 190 -3.37 25.84 1.97
C PHE A 190 -4.18 24.60 1.57
N LEU A 191 -4.04 23.50 2.33
CA LEU A 191 -4.74 22.25 2.04
C LEU A 191 -6.26 22.41 2.17
N ASP A 192 -6.73 23.12 3.17
CA ASP A 192 -8.16 23.41 3.36
C ASP A 192 -8.71 24.22 2.16
N SER A 193 -7.98 25.25 1.70
CA SER A 193 -8.36 26.04 0.53
C SER A 193 -8.41 25.22 -0.77
N VAL A 194 -7.57 24.19 -0.89
CA VAL A 194 -7.59 23.27 -2.04
C VAL A 194 -8.77 22.30 -1.92
N LEU A 195 -9.05 21.78 -0.72
CA LEU A 195 -10.17 20.86 -0.51
C LEU A 195 -11.53 21.51 -0.67
N GLU A 196 -11.69 22.78 -0.27
CA GLU A 196 -12.91 23.55 -0.49
C GLU A 196 -13.23 23.70 -1.99
N GLU A 197 -12.21 23.93 -2.80
CA GLU A 197 -12.37 24.10 -4.25
C GLU A 197 -12.47 22.74 -4.98
N PHE A 198 -11.81 21.70 -4.45
CA PHE A 198 -11.73 20.36 -5.05
C PHE A 198 -12.16 19.26 -4.06
N PRO A 199 -13.44 19.21 -3.64
CA PRO A 199 -13.90 18.31 -2.59
C PRO A 199 -13.82 16.82 -2.93
N TYR A 200 -13.57 16.48 -4.21
CA TYR A 200 -13.38 15.10 -4.66
C TYR A 200 -11.96 14.55 -4.43
N ILE A 201 -11.04 15.37 -3.89
CA ILE A 201 -9.72 14.87 -3.49
C ILE A 201 -9.89 13.96 -2.28
N PHE A 202 -9.54 12.68 -2.43
CA PHE A 202 -9.66 11.72 -1.34
C PHE A 202 -8.77 12.07 -0.14
N GLN A 203 -9.25 11.82 1.06
CA GLN A 203 -8.49 12.05 2.29
C GLN A 203 -7.09 11.39 2.28
N SER A 204 -6.97 10.20 1.66
CA SER A 204 -5.68 9.53 1.51
C SER A 204 -4.69 10.30 0.64
N SER A 205 -5.17 11.00 -0.39
CA SER A 205 -4.33 11.88 -1.23
C SER A 205 -3.92 13.13 -0.46
N ASN A 206 -4.87 13.76 0.24
CA ASN A 206 -4.61 14.91 1.09
C ASN A 206 -3.52 14.60 2.14
N LEU A 207 -3.61 13.45 2.81
CA LEU A 207 -2.62 13.00 3.76
C LEU A 207 -1.23 12.87 3.15
N LYS A 208 -1.11 12.24 1.99
CA LYS A 208 0.16 12.08 1.28
C LYS A 208 0.77 13.43 0.89
N ILE A 209 -0.06 14.34 0.38
CA ILE A 209 0.35 15.71 0.05
C ILE A 209 0.82 16.43 1.32
N LYS A 210 0.04 16.38 2.40
CA LYS A 210 0.39 17.02 3.68
C LYS A 210 1.75 16.55 4.19
N ILE A 211 2.00 15.24 4.21
CA ILE A 211 3.29 14.69 4.66
C ILE A 211 4.43 15.17 3.75
N PHE A 212 4.28 15.03 2.43
CA PHE A 212 5.36 15.36 1.53
C PHE A 212 5.66 16.87 1.49
N TYR A 213 4.62 17.69 1.46
CA TYR A 213 4.77 19.16 1.50
C TYR A 213 5.43 19.61 2.79
N ARG A 214 5.05 19.02 3.92
CA ARG A 214 5.71 19.30 5.20
C ARG A 214 7.20 19.03 5.12
N ILE A 215 7.61 17.87 4.60
CA ILE A 215 9.01 17.52 4.42
C ILE A 215 9.71 18.52 3.51
N VAL A 216 9.12 18.88 2.38
CA VAL A 216 9.68 19.87 1.44
C VAL A 216 9.90 21.20 2.13
N LEU A 217 8.88 21.74 2.80
CA LEU A 217 8.98 23.05 3.48
C LEU A 217 10.00 23.06 4.61
N ASP A 218 10.04 22.00 5.44
CA ASP A 218 11.03 21.90 6.51
C ASP A 218 12.47 21.82 5.96
N ARG A 219 12.66 21.11 4.85
CA ARG A 219 13.94 21.01 4.18
C ARG A 219 14.38 22.35 3.59
N ILE A 220 13.46 23.08 2.94
CA ILE A 220 13.71 24.42 2.39
C ILE A 220 14.11 25.38 3.52
N LYS A 221 13.37 25.40 4.64
CA LYS A 221 13.67 26.24 5.82
C LYS A 221 15.07 25.98 6.40
N LYS A 222 15.58 24.76 6.25
CA LYS A 222 16.94 24.37 6.64
C LYS A 222 18.00 24.65 5.57
N GLY A 223 17.62 25.28 4.45
CA GLY A 223 18.53 25.62 3.35
C GLY A 223 18.87 24.48 2.40
N HIS A 224 18.11 23.37 2.45
CA HIS A 224 18.25 22.27 1.51
C HIS A 224 17.34 22.49 0.29
N LEU A 225 17.90 23.09 -0.74
CA LEU A 225 17.18 23.45 -1.97
C LEU A 225 17.45 22.44 -3.08
N LEU A 226 16.50 22.35 -4.00
CA LEU A 226 16.69 21.59 -5.23
C LEU A 226 17.79 22.24 -6.09
N PRO A 227 18.59 21.44 -6.82
CA PRO A 227 19.66 21.96 -7.66
C PRO A 227 19.11 22.74 -8.86
N ASP A 228 19.95 23.63 -9.43
CA ASP A 228 19.55 24.52 -10.52
C ASP A 228 19.23 23.80 -11.83
N ASP A 229 19.80 22.63 -12.02
CA ASP A 229 19.70 21.78 -13.19
C ASP A 229 18.61 20.68 -13.09
N ILE A 230 17.78 20.74 -12.05
CA ILE A 230 16.66 19.77 -11.94
C ILE A 230 15.73 19.89 -13.13
N VAL A 231 15.45 18.76 -13.77
CA VAL A 231 14.50 18.67 -14.87
C VAL A 231 13.24 17.98 -14.39
N PHE A 232 12.09 18.66 -14.54
CA PHE A 232 10.80 18.05 -14.32
C PHE A 232 10.32 17.39 -15.61
N PRO A 233 9.63 16.23 -15.51
CA PRO A 233 9.05 15.60 -16.70
C PRO A 233 8.10 16.54 -17.41
N ASN A 234 8.32 16.75 -18.71
CA ASN A 234 7.57 17.69 -19.51
C ASN A 234 6.07 17.35 -19.57
N HIS A 235 5.23 18.39 -19.56
CA HIS A 235 3.77 18.32 -19.83
C HIS A 235 2.93 17.53 -18.84
N PHE A 236 3.29 17.51 -17.55
CA PHE A 236 2.40 17.00 -16.53
C PHE A 236 1.60 18.12 -15.91
N GLU A 237 0.40 18.36 -16.46
CA GLU A 237 -0.56 19.34 -15.92
C GLU A 237 -1.71 18.62 -15.22
N CYS A 238 -2.13 19.16 -14.10
CA CYS A 238 -3.34 18.72 -13.44
C CYS A 238 -4.55 19.28 -14.21
N PRO A 239 -5.46 18.44 -14.73
CA PRO A 239 -6.60 18.92 -15.50
C PRO A 239 -7.52 19.88 -14.75
N VAL A 240 -7.53 19.78 -13.42
CA VAL A 240 -8.44 20.52 -12.53
C VAL A 240 -7.79 21.73 -11.86
N LEU A 241 -6.48 21.76 -11.71
CA LEU A 241 -5.76 22.87 -11.08
C LEU A 241 -4.55 23.27 -11.94
N PRO A 242 -4.70 24.26 -12.83
CA PRO A 242 -3.59 24.78 -13.64
C PRO A 242 -2.46 25.33 -12.78
N LEU A 243 -1.21 25.24 -13.26
CA LEU A 243 -0.02 25.71 -12.55
C LEU A 243 -0.14 27.17 -12.08
N THR A 244 -0.74 28.04 -12.91
CA THR A 244 -0.92 29.45 -12.57
C THR A 244 -1.78 29.67 -11.34
N VAL A 245 -2.89 28.94 -11.21
CA VAL A 245 -3.78 29.00 -10.04
C VAL A 245 -3.11 28.35 -8.83
N PHE A 246 -2.44 27.23 -9.05
CA PHE A 246 -1.66 26.56 -8.00
C PHE A 246 -0.59 27.49 -7.43
N THR A 247 0.18 28.17 -8.29
CA THR A 247 1.24 29.10 -7.88
C THR A 247 0.69 30.19 -6.95
N GLN A 248 -0.45 30.79 -7.28
CA GLN A 248 -1.08 31.80 -6.45
C GLN A 248 -1.44 31.28 -5.06
N LYS A 249 -1.97 30.05 -4.98
CA LYS A 249 -2.35 29.44 -3.70
C LYS A 249 -1.13 29.04 -2.85
N VAL A 250 -0.11 28.47 -3.49
CA VAL A 250 1.06 27.93 -2.79
C VAL A 250 2.05 29.00 -2.32
N GLU A 251 1.97 30.22 -2.86
CA GLU A 251 2.85 31.34 -2.49
C GLU A 251 2.85 31.65 -1.00
N LEU A 252 1.70 31.48 -0.34
CA LEU A 252 1.58 31.71 1.11
C LEU A 252 2.48 30.79 1.95
N LEU A 253 2.88 29.62 1.40
CA LEU A 253 3.77 28.70 2.09
C LEU A 253 5.22 29.20 2.15
N PHE A 254 5.56 30.20 1.32
CA PHE A 254 6.92 30.76 1.21
C PHE A 254 7.07 32.15 1.83
N LEU A 255 6.04 32.69 2.49
CA LEU A 255 6.06 34.05 3.02
C LEU A 255 7.22 34.33 3.98
N ASP A 256 7.58 33.34 4.81
CA ASP A 256 8.62 33.46 5.86
C ASP A 256 9.94 32.78 5.45
N ILE A 257 10.13 32.50 4.15
CA ILE A 257 11.31 31.80 3.64
C ILE A 257 12.05 32.70 2.66
N ASP A 258 13.31 33.01 2.98
CA ASP A 258 14.17 33.85 2.12
C ASP A 258 14.73 33.01 0.95
N LEU A 259 14.15 33.20 -0.23
CA LEU A 259 14.53 32.52 -1.49
C LEU A 259 14.62 33.52 -2.63
N THR A 260 15.58 33.31 -3.54
CA THR A 260 15.55 34.00 -4.82
C THR A 260 14.32 33.58 -5.63
N ALA A 261 13.87 34.43 -6.54
CA ALA A 261 12.73 34.13 -7.42
C ALA A 261 12.91 32.80 -8.18
N GLN A 262 14.13 32.52 -8.63
CA GLN A 262 14.44 31.28 -9.35
C GLN A 262 14.36 30.06 -8.43
N GLN A 263 14.86 30.12 -7.21
CA GLN A 263 14.76 29.06 -6.21
C GLN A 263 13.28 28.81 -5.86
N LYS A 264 12.52 29.88 -5.59
CA LYS A 264 11.09 29.80 -5.27
C LYS A 264 10.30 29.11 -6.38
N ASN A 265 10.48 29.55 -7.62
CA ASN A 265 9.76 28.95 -8.76
C ASN A 265 10.04 27.45 -8.89
N ARG A 266 11.29 27.04 -8.73
CA ARG A 266 11.71 25.63 -8.79
C ARG A 266 11.06 24.78 -7.71
N GLU A 267 10.98 25.30 -6.50
CA GLU A 267 10.31 24.61 -5.39
C GLU A 267 8.80 24.56 -5.60
N ILE A 268 8.18 25.60 -6.18
CA ILE A 268 6.77 25.60 -6.59
C ILE A 268 6.52 24.55 -7.66
N ASP A 269 7.36 24.46 -8.68
CA ASP A 269 7.24 23.45 -9.73
C ASP A 269 7.32 22.02 -9.15
N PHE A 270 8.19 21.80 -8.16
CA PHE A 270 8.28 20.52 -7.47
C PHE A 270 7.03 20.21 -6.65
N LEU A 271 6.50 21.19 -5.91
CA LEU A 271 5.24 21.01 -5.17
C LEU A 271 4.06 20.75 -6.12
N TYR A 272 4.01 21.43 -7.26
CA TYR A 272 3.00 21.18 -8.29
C TYR A 272 3.13 19.77 -8.89
N PHE A 273 4.35 19.35 -9.19
CA PHE A 273 4.64 17.99 -9.63
C PHE A 273 4.10 16.97 -8.63
N LEU A 274 4.39 17.13 -7.33
CA LEU A 274 3.90 16.26 -6.27
C LEU A 274 2.38 16.28 -6.19
N PHE A 275 1.77 17.45 -6.30
CA PHE A 275 0.32 17.58 -6.32
C PHE A 275 -0.29 16.76 -7.45
N CYS A 276 0.17 16.95 -8.67
CA CYS A 276 -0.31 16.23 -9.84
C CYS A 276 -0.14 14.72 -9.75
N THR A 277 0.93 14.24 -9.10
CA THR A 277 1.25 12.80 -9.03
C THR A 277 0.63 12.08 -7.84
N LEU A 278 0.33 12.80 -6.75
CA LEU A 278 -0.25 12.21 -5.54
C LEU A 278 -1.78 12.25 -5.50
N ILE A 279 -2.40 13.13 -6.28
CA ILE A 279 -3.85 13.22 -6.35
C ILE A 279 -4.40 12.04 -7.16
N TYR A 280 -5.34 11.33 -6.56
CA TYR A 280 -6.19 10.41 -7.28
C TYR A 280 -7.39 11.18 -7.84
N GLN A 281 -7.59 11.13 -9.15
CA GLN A 281 -8.75 11.71 -9.81
C GLN A 281 -9.70 10.59 -10.25
N PRO A 282 -11.00 10.67 -9.89
CA PRO A 282 -11.99 9.75 -10.41
C PRO A 282 -12.06 9.81 -11.94
N ALA A 283 -12.23 8.66 -12.59
CA ALA A 283 -12.22 8.57 -14.05
C ALA A 283 -13.25 9.47 -14.76
N ASN A 284 -14.37 9.75 -14.09
CA ASN A 284 -15.44 10.61 -14.59
C ASN A 284 -15.12 12.11 -14.56
N THR A 285 -14.13 12.53 -13.75
CA THR A 285 -13.67 13.92 -13.66
C THR A 285 -12.55 14.24 -14.66
N LEU A 286 -11.97 13.20 -15.28
CA LEU A 286 -10.92 13.36 -16.28
C LEU A 286 -11.52 13.89 -17.59
N GLY A 287 -11.11 15.08 -18.01
CA GLY A 287 -11.44 15.63 -19.31
C GLY A 287 -10.93 14.77 -20.48
N PRO A 288 -11.24 15.13 -21.73
CA PRO A 288 -10.69 14.46 -22.91
C PRO A 288 -9.16 14.61 -22.90
N THR A 289 -8.46 13.54 -22.52
CA THR A 289 -6.99 13.54 -22.49
C THR A 289 -6.44 13.07 -23.83
N ASN A 290 -5.70 13.94 -24.51
CA ASN A 290 -4.88 13.59 -25.68
C ASN A 290 -3.58 12.83 -25.27
N CYS A 291 -3.60 12.08 -24.19
CA CYS A 291 -2.41 11.47 -23.60
C CYS A 291 -2.21 10.02 -24.02
N GLN A 292 -2.30 9.72 -25.31
CA GLN A 292 -1.90 8.39 -25.81
C GLN A 292 -0.43 8.40 -26.18
N THR A 293 0.45 8.15 -25.22
CA THR A 293 1.81 7.74 -25.56
C THR A 293 1.79 6.34 -26.14
N LYS A 294 2.83 5.98 -26.94
CA LYS A 294 2.94 4.63 -27.50
C LYS A 294 2.96 3.57 -26.42
N GLU A 295 3.60 3.86 -25.28
CA GLU A 295 3.68 2.99 -24.11
C GLU A 295 2.30 2.74 -23.51
N CYS A 296 1.52 3.77 -23.33
CA CYS A 296 0.16 3.66 -22.79
C CYS A 296 -0.74 2.85 -23.71
N GLN A 297 -0.66 3.10 -25.02
CA GLN A 297 -1.45 2.31 -25.99
C GLN A 297 -1.06 0.83 -25.97
N LEU A 298 0.22 0.51 -25.91
CA LEU A 298 0.69 -0.89 -25.75
C LEU A 298 0.16 -1.53 -24.47
N PHE A 299 0.08 -0.77 -23.36
CA PHE A 299 -0.48 -1.28 -22.12
C PHE A 299 -1.98 -1.56 -22.26
N ILE A 300 -2.75 -0.64 -22.83
CA ILE A 300 -4.17 -0.82 -23.13
C ILE A 300 -4.40 -2.04 -24.04
N ASP A 301 -3.68 -2.14 -25.15
CA ASP A 301 -3.80 -3.26 -26.09
C ASP A 301 -3.46 -4.60 -25.42
N THR A 302 -2.50 -4.61 -24.50
CA THR A 302 -2.14 -5.79 -23.73
C THR A 302 -3.26 -6.19 -22.77
N ILE A 303 -3.87 -5.23 -22.07
CA ILE A 303 -5.04 -5.48 -21.22
C ILE A 303 -6.18 -6.09 -22.03
N GLU A 304 -6.53 -5.51 -23.17
CA GLU A 304 -7.62 -5.99 -24.02
C GLU A 304 -7.34 -7.38 -24.58
N LYS A 305 -6.11 -7.65 -25.04
CA LYS A 305 -5.74 -8.95 -25.64
C LYS A 305 -5.59 -10.06 -24.61
N VAL A 306 -4.87 -9.81 -23.53
CA VAL A 306 -4.59 -10.83 -22.50
C VAL A 306 -5.77 -11.03 -21.57
N GLY A 307 -6.48 -9.94 -21.25
CA GLY A 307 -7.69 -9.98 -20.42
C GLY A 307 -8.93 -10.43 -21.16
N GLY A 308 -8.90 -10.52 -22.51
CA GLY A 308 -10.05 -10.91 -23.33
C GLY A 308 -11.24 -9.95 -23.23
N MET A 309 -10.97 -8.64 -22.95
CA MET A 309 -12.01 -7.66 -22.68
C MET A 309 -11.84 -6.42 -23.56
N THR A 310 -12.95 -5.71 -23.79
CA THR A 310 -12.93 -4.39 -24.41
C THR A 310 -13.05 -3.30 -23.33
N LEU A 311 -12.14 -2.36 -23.33
CA LEU A 311 -12.12 -1.24 -22.40
C LEU A 311 -13.04 -0.12 -22.87
N THR A 312 -13.83 0.45 -21.98
CA THR A 312 -14.64 1.65 -22.26
C THR A 312 -13.77 2.89 -22.43
N ALA A 313 -14.30 3.94 -23.04
CA ALA A 313 -13.59 5.22 -23.20
C ALA A 313 -13.18 5.84 -21.84
N ILE A 314 -13.99 5.64 -20.80
CA ILE A 314 -13.70 6.12 -19.43
C ILE A 314 -12.52 5.34 -18.83
N GLU A 315 -12.53 4.02 -18.92
CA GLU A 315 -11.43 3.17 -18.45
C GLU A 315 -10.12 3.48 -19.18
N LYS A 316 -10.17 3.65 -20.51
CA LYS A 316 -8.98 4.04 -21.30
C LYS A 316 -8.40 5.39 -20.84
N ARG A 317 -9.26 6.37 -20.55
CA ARG A 317 -8.82 7.66 -20.00
C ARG A 317 -8.16 7.51 -18.63
N PHE A 318 -8.77 6.73 -17.74
CA PHE A 318 -8.22 6.43 -16.42
C PHE A 318 -6.86 5.75 -16.53
N ILE A 319 -6.74 4.71 -17.36
CA ILE A 319 -5.49 3.99 -17.59
C ILE A 319 -4.41 4.95 -18.10
N CYS A 320 -4.72 5.77 -19.09
CA CYS A 320 -3.77 6.74 -19.64
C CYS A 320 -3.28 7.72 -18.57
N TYR A 321 -4.18 8.23 -17.75
CA TYR A 321 -3.83 9.15 -16.67
C TYR A 321 -2.94 8.45 -15.62
N ALA A 322 -3.38 7.31 -15.08
CA ALA A 322 -2.66 6.57 -14.05
C ALA A 322 -1.30 6.03 -14.54
N HIS A 323 -1.24 5.56 -15.80
CA HIS A 323 -0.02 5.11 -16.44
C HIS A 323 0.99 6.27 -16.59
N LYS A 324 0.53 7.43 -17.04
CA LYS A 324 1.38 8.63 -17.12
C LYS A 324 1.90 9.04 -15.74
N GLN A 325 1.03 9.08 -14.72
CA GLN A 325 1.47 9.34 -13.34
C GLN A 325 2.56 8.37 -12.89
N CYS A 326 2.38 7.08 -13.17
CA CYS A 326 3.34 6.04 -12.81
C CYS A 326 4.71 6.28 -13.46
N ILE A 327 4.75 6.54 -14.78
CA ILE A 327 6.00 6.79 -15.51
C ILE A 327 6.70 8.04 -14.98
N VAL A 328 5.97 9.15 -14.87
CA VAL A 328 6.51 10.44 -14.42
C VAL A 328 7.06 10.34 -12.99
N TRP A 329 6.38 9.61 -12.11
CA TRP A 329 6.85 9.34 -10.76
C TRP A 329 8.18 8.58 -10.75
N HIS A 330 8.31 7.54 -11.56
CA HIS A 330 9.53 6.74 -11.65
C HIS A 330 10.71 7.49 -12.31
N GLN A 331 10.42 8.41 -13.23
CA GLN A 331 11.45 9.29 -13.79
C GLN A 331 12.02 10.27 -12.74
N MET A 332 11.18 10.69 -11.78
CA MET A 332 11.60 11.64 -10.75
C MET A 332 12.28 10.93 -9.57
N PHE A 333 11.74 9.78 -9.15
CA PHE A 333 12.17 9.11 -7.93
C PHE A 333 12.64 7.68 -8.20
N HIS A 334 13.81 7.36 -7.64
CA HIS A 334 14.37 6.02 -7.69
C HIS A 334 14.16 5.30 -6.36
N VAL A 335 13.75 4.03 -6.44
CA VAL A 335 13.72 3.12 -5.30
C VAL A 335 13.85 1.68 -5.78
N SER A 336 14.77 0.93 -5.16
CA SER A 336 15.09 -0.44 -5.58
C SER A 336 14.31 -1.54 -4.85
N PHE A 337 13.39 -1.20 -3.94
CA PHE A 337 12.55 -2.19 -3.25
C PHE A 337 11.06 -1.97 -3.54
N CYS A 338 10.30 -3.06 -3.48
CA CYS A 338 8.87 -3.00 -3.71
C CYS A 338 8.12 -2.38 -2.51
N PHE A 339 7.23 -1.43 -2.79
CA PHE A 339 6.39 -0.77 -1.79
C PHE A 339 5.19 -1.62 -1.35
N ARG A 340 5.36 -2.93 -1.16
CA ARG A 340 4.28 -3.82 -0.73
C ARG A 340 3.57 -3.36 0.55
N HIS A 341 4.25 -2.62 1.42
CA HIS A 341 3.65 -2.06 2.62
C HIS A 341 2.64 -0.93 2.37
N LEU A 342 2.64 -0.35 1.17
CA LEU A 342 1.62 0.62 0.75
C LEU A 342 0.39 -0.05 0.14
N MET A 343 0.41 -1.38 0.00
CA MET A 343 -0.73 -2.14 -0.48
C MET A 343 -1.82 -2.20 0.59
N THR A 344 -3.06 -2.01 0.17
CA THR A 344 -4.23 -2.32 0.98
C THR A 344 -4.32 -3.83 1.24
N GLU A 345 -5.07 -4.26 2.24
CA GLU A 345 -5.33 -5.70 2.46
C GLU A 345 -6.01 -6.34 1.26
N GLN A 346 -6.89 -5.61 0.59
CA GLN A 346 -7.53 -6.04 -0.65
C GLN A 346 -6.52 -6.30 -1.77
N GLU A 347 -5.56 -5.38 -1.98
CA GLU A 347 -4.49 -5.57 -2.97
C GLU A 347 -3.62 -6.78 -2.62
N ARG A 348 -3.34 -7.03 -1.33
CA ARG A 348 -2.62 -8.23 -0.88
C ARG A 348 -3.42 -9.51 -1.08
N PHE A 349 -4.73 -9.43 -0.89
CA PHE A 349 -5.64 -10.55 -1.16
C PHE A 349 -5.64 -10.92 -2.64
N ILE A 350 -5.73 -9.93 -3.53
CA ILE A 350 -5.65 -10.11 -4.98
C ILE A 350 -4.30 -10.68 -5.38
N GLU A 351 -3.20 -10.16 -4.83
CA GLU A 351 -1.85 -10.68 -5.08
C GLU A 351 -1.73 -12.17 -4.70
N LYS A 352 -2.52 -12.64 -3.72
CA LYS A 352 -2.51 -14.05 -3.31
C LYS A 352 -3.43 -14.95 -4.14
N LYS A 353 -4.36 -14.39 -4.92
CA LYS A 353 -5.26 -15.18 -5.78
C LYS A 353 -4.55 -15.62 -7.05
N SER A 354 -4.44 -16.94 -7.23
CA SER A 354 -3.62 -17.55 -8.28
C SER A 354 -3.98 -17.12 -9.71
N GLU A 355 -5.28 -16.90 -10.01
CA GLU A 355 -5.74 -16.52 -11.35
C GLU A 355 -5.35 -15.08 -11.71
N TYR A 356 -5.46 -14.14 -10.76
CA TYR A 356 -5.01 -12.75 -10.99
C TYR A 356 -3.50 -12.66 -11.11
N ILE A 357 -2.76 -13.45 -10.32
CA ILE A 357 -1.31 -13.56 -10.45
C ILE A 357 -0.96 -14.12 -11.83
N PHE A 358 -1.64 -15.17 -12.28
CA PHE A 358 -1.40 -15.79 -13.58
C PHE A 358 -1.69 -14.82 -14.73
N LEU A 359 -2.85 -14.13 -14.70
CA LEU A 359 -3.20 -13.12 -15.69
C LEU A 359 -2.16 -11.99 -15.70
N TRP A 360 -1.76 -11.51 -14.53
CA TRP A 360 -0.76 -10.47 -14.39
C TRP A 360 0.61 -10.91 -14.95
N HIS A 361 1.07 -12.12 -14.63
CA HIS A 361 2.32 -12.64 -15.17
C HIS A 361 2.28 -12.72 -16.69
N ARG A 362 1.20 -13.21 -17.28
CA ARG A 362 1.03 -13.22 -18.73
C ARG A 362 1.09 -11.82 -19.35
N MET A 363 0.51 -10.83 -18.67
CA MET A 363 0.58 -9.43 -19.12
C MET A 363 2.00 -8.87 -19.03
N VAL A 364 2.71 -9.12 -17.93
CA VAL A 364 4.12 -8.71 -17.75
C VAL A 364 4.99 -9.36 -18.83
N ASP A 365 4.86 -10.67 -19.04
CA ASP A 365 5.61 -11.38 -20.07
C ASP A 365 5.37 -10.75 -21.44
N ARG A 366 4.10 -10.46 -21.77
CA ARG A 366 3.75 -9.84 -23.05
C ARG A 366 4.29 -8.40 -23.18
N LEU A 367 4.27 -7.62 -22.12
CA LEU A 367 4.86 -6.28 -22.11
C LEU A 367 6.38 -6.34 -22.27
N GLN A 368 7.06 -7.30 -21.63
CA GLN A 368 8.51 -7.50 -21.73
C GLN A 368 8.98 -7.92 -23.11
N GLU A 369 8.11 -8.50 -23.94
CA GLU A 369 8.41 -8.76 -25.36
C GLU A 369 8.66 -7.45 -26.14
N THR A 370 8.10 -6.34 -25.68
CA THR A 370 8.27 -5.04 -26.33
C THR A 370 9.55 -4.35 -25.84
N PRO A 371 10.38 -3.77 -26.71
CA PRO A 371 11.63 -3.12 -26.30
C PRO A 371 11.42 -2.01 -25.27
N VAL A 372 10.35 -1.24 -25.42
CA VAL A 372 10.01 -0.10 -24.54
C VAL A 372 9.77 -0.55 -23.09
N TYR A 373 8.93 -1.55 -22.87
CA TYR A 373 8.66 -2.05 -21.52
C TYR A 373 9.81 -2.86 -20.94
N ARG A 374 10.58 -3.54 -21.78
CA ARG A 374 11.79 -4.23 -21.33
C ARG A 374 12.77 -3.24 -20.71
N GLU A 375 13.04 -2.15 -21.40
CA GLU A 375 13.93 -1.09 -20.89
C GLU A 375 13.35 -0.42 -19.64
N LEU A 376 12.07 -0.09 -19.64
CA LEU A 376 11.37 0.53 -18.52
C LEU A 376 11.42 -0.34 -17.25
N PHE A 377 11.22 -1.66 -17.37
CA PHE A 377 11.29 -2.57 -16.23
C PHE A 377 12.71 -2.81 -15.72
N LEU A 378 13.72 -2.74 -16.61
CA LEU A 378 15.13 -2.78 -16.18
C LEU A 378 15.53 -1.53 -15.41
N GLN A 379 15.12 -0.36 -15.87
CA GLN A 379 15.39 0.92 -15.19
C GLN A 379 14.59 1.07 -13.90
N HIS A 380 13.36 0.55 -13.87
CA HIS A 380 12.40 0.73 -12.78
C HIS A 380 11.77 -0.61 -12.35
N PRO A 381 12.47 -1.40 -11.51
CA PRO A 381 12.01 -2.75 -11.10
C PRO A 381 10.64 -2.79 -10.41
N ASN A 382 10.19 -1.66 -9.87
CA ASN A 382 8.86 -1.53 -9.24
C ASN A 382 7.73 -1.18 -10.21
N MET A 383 8.04 -0.83 -11.45
CA MET A 383 7.04 -0.45 -12.44
C MET A 383 5.96 -1.52 -12.65
N PRO A 384 6.28 -2.82 -12.78
CA PRO A 384 5.27 -3.86 -12.91
C PRO A 384 4.24 -3.84 -11.79
N PHE A 385 4.67 -3.60 -10.55
CA PHE A 385 3.77 -3.50 -9.39
C PHE A 385 2.77 -2.35 -9.50
N PHE A 386 3.21 -1.17 -9.95
CA PHE A 386 2.32 -0.03 -10.13
C PHE A 386 1.34 -0.23 -11.30
N LEU A 387 1.79 -0.84 -12.38
CA LEU A 387 0.92 -1.20 -13.51
C LEU A 387 -0.13 -2.24 -13.10
N GLN A 388 0.22 -3.19 -12.23
CA GLN A 388 -0.73 -4.12 -11.64
C GLN A 388 -1.84 -3.41 -10.86
N ARG A 389 -1.51 -2.36 -10.10
CA ARG A 389 -2.51 -1.56 -9.38
C ARG A 389 -3.49 -0.86 -10.31
N ILE A 390 -3.00 -0.31 -11.43
CA ILE A 390 -3.85 0.29 -12.45
C ILE A 390 -4.81 -0.76 -13.02
N LEU A 391 -4.29 -1.93 -13.36
CA LEU A 391 -5.08 -3.04 -13.86
C LEU A 391 -6.16 -3.46 -12.86
N ASN A 392 -5.78 -3.67 -11.60
CA ASN A 392 -6.71 -4.04 -10.54
C ASN A 392 -7.85 -3.02 -10.41
N SER A 393 -7.53 -1.72 -10.44
CA SER A 393 -8.54 -0.66 -10.37
C SER A 393 -9.57 -0.75 -11.49
N VAL A 394 -9.15 -1.12 -12.71
CA VAL A 394 -10.03 -1.30 -13.86
C VAL A 394 -10.90 -2.55 -13.70
N PHE A 395 -10.31 -3.66 -13.30
CA PHE A 395 -11.05 -4.91 -13.12
C PHE A 395 -12.13 -4.79 -12.04
N PHE A 396 -11.82 -4.08 -10.94
CA PHE A 396 -12.76 -3.91 -9.83
C PHE A 396 -13.82 -2.83 -10.05
N SER A 397 -13.60 -1.90 -10.97
CA SER A 397 -14.59 -0.86 -11.29
C SER A 397 -15.73 -1.35 -12.19
N ARG A 398 -15.59 -2.56 -12.76
CA ARG A 398 -16.62 -3.11 -13.65
C ARG A 398 -17.74 -3.74 -12.82
N GLU A 399 -18.85 -3.05 -12.73
CA GLU A 399 -20.09 -3.53 -12.15
C GLU A 399 -20.82 -4.48 -13.13
N ILE A 400 -20.24 -5.64 -13.43
CA ILE A 400 -20.97 -6.71 -14.13
C ILE A 400 -21.45 -7.68 -13.05
N PRO A 401 -22.74 -7.73 -12.74
CA PRO A 401 -23.26 -8.67 -11.76
C PRO A 401 -23.10 -10.10 -12.25
N CYS A 402 -22.59 -10.96 -11.39
CA CYS A 402 -22.54 -12.39 -11.62
C CYS A 402 -23.90 -13.00 -11.30
N LYS A 403 -24.55 -13.62 -12.28
CA LYS A 403 -25.83 -14.31 -12.08
C LYS A 403 -25.60 -15.70 -11.52
N VAL A 404 -25.97 -15.91 -10.28
CA VAL A 404 -25.76 -17.17 -9.56
C VAL A 404 -27.08 -17.89 -9.34
N PHE A 405 -27.18 -19.15 -9.80
CA PHE A 405 -28.25 -20.04 -9.47
C PHE A 405 -27.80 -21.00 -8.36
N LEU A 406 -28.58 -21.05 -7.26
CA LEU A 406 -28.33 -21.94 -6.13
C LEU A 406 -29.34 -23.06 -6.13
N LEU A 407 -28.86 -24.31 -6.17
CA LEU A 407 -29.66 -25.50 -6.03
C LEU A 407 -29.28 -26.23 -4.74
N CYS A 408 -29.97 -25.93 -3.66
CA CYS A 408 -29.75 -26.52 -2.35
C CYS A 408 -30.81 -27.52 -1.97
N TYR A 409 -30.44 -28.46 -1.09
CA TYR A 409 -31.34 -29.50 -0.60
C TYR A 409 -32.53 -28.93 0.21
N SER A 410 -32.31 -27.78 0.87
CA SER A 410 -33.38 -27.12 1.63
C SER A 410 -33.39 -25.61 1.37
N ALA A 411 -34.56 -24.99 1.51
CA ALA A 411 -34.75 -23.56 1.42
C ALA A 411 -33.94 -22.80 2.51
N ILE A 412 -33.71 -23.41 3.67
CA ILE A 412 -32.92 -22.83 4.76
C ILE A 412 -31.46 -22.76 4.33
N THR A 413 -30.87 -23.85 3.83
CA THR A 413 -29.51 -23.90 3.34
C THR A 413 -29.32 -22.90 2.20
N GLN A 414 -30.26 -22.80 1.27
CA GLN A 414 -30.27 -21.85 0.18
C GLN A 414 -30.21 -20.40 0.69
N SER A 415 -31.10 -20.06 1.65
CA SER A 415 -31.13 -18.73 2.24
C SER A 415 -29.84 -18.37 2.96
N MET A 416 -29.27 -19.31 3.73
CA MET A 416 -27.97 -19.12 4.40
C MET A 416 -26.84 -18.95 3.41
N ALA A 417 -26.83 -19.72 2.33
CA ALA A 417 -25.81 -19.60 1.28
C ALA A 417 -25.88 -18.26 0.55
N MET A 418 -27.11 -17.79 0.25
CA MET A 418 -27.33 -16.45 -0.35
C MET A 418 -26.82 -15.33 0.56
N GLU A 419 -27.15 -15.39 1.85
CA GLU A 419 -26.70 -14.41 2.84
C GLU A 419 -25.16 -14.41 2.97
N ASN A 420 -24.57 -15.59 3.09
CA ASN A 420 -23.11 -15.74 3.17
C ASN A 420 -22.40 -15.21 1.92
N LEU A 421 -22.93 -15.48 0.72
CA LEU A 421 -22.34 -14.95 -0.52
C LEU A 421 -22.45 -13.42 -0.63
N LYS A 422 -23.58 -12.83 -0.19
CA LYS A 422 -23.75 -11.37 -0.13
C LYS A 422 -22.80 -10.70 0.85
N ASN A 423 -22.58 -11.33 2.00
CA ASN A 423 -21.74 -10.78 3.09
C ASN A 423 -20.24 -11.03 2.85
N ARG A 424 -19.87 -11.94 1.96
CA ARG A 424 -18.47 -12.10 1.55
C ARG A 424 -18.06 -10.91 0.71
N GLN A 425 -16.94 -10.34 1.02
CA GLN A 425 -16.32 -9.23 0.27
C GLN A 425 -15.76 -9.73 -1.09
N LEU A 426 -16.64 -10.38 -1.84
CA LEU A 426 -16.38 -10.75 -3.22
C LEU A 426 -16.53 -9.48 -4.05
N MET A 427 -15.57 -8.74 -4.36
CA MET A 427 -15.56 -7.49 -5.16
C MET A 427 -16.37 -7.56 -6.49
N ILE A 428 -17.41 -8.38 -6.52
CA ILE A 428 -18.30 -8.68 -7.63
C ILE A 428 -19.73 -8.65 -7.08
N GLN A 429 -20.60 -7.86 -7.68
CA GLN A 429 -22.02 -7.92 -7.37
C GLN A 429 -22.57 -9.28 -7.79
N ILE A 430 -23.27 -9.93 -6.87
CA ILE A 430 -23.94 -11.22 -7.14
C ILE A 430 -25.43 -10.98 -7.24
N ASP A 431 -26.00 -11.36 -8.38
CA ASP A 431 -27.44 -11.41 -8.60
C ASP A 431 -27.92 -12.87 -8.58
N PHE A 432 -28.81 -13.20 -7.65
CA PHE A 432 -29.38 -14.55 -7.61
C PHE A 432 -30.51 -14.66 -8.62
N VAL A 433 -30.44 -15.71 -9.45
CA VAL A 433 -31.45 -16.02 -10.47
C VAL A 433 -32.22 -17.27 -10.11
N ASN A 434 -33.45 -17.36 -10.62
CA ASN A 434 -34.40 -18.46 -10.29
C ASN A 434 -34.36 -19.59 -11.33
N THR A 435 -33.67 -19.41 -12.43
CA THR A 435 -33.63 -20.42 -13.50
C THR A 435 -32.18 -20.70 -13.91
N LEU A 436 -31.91 -21.95 -14.23
CA LEU A 436 -30.61 -22.43 -14.67
C LEU A 436 -30.15 -21.76 -15.99
N LYS A 437 -31.09 -21.37 -16.84
CA LYS A 437 -30.83 -20.72 -18.13
C LYS A 437 -30.29 -19.28 -18.00
N GLU A 438 -30.64 -18.61 -16.92
CA GLU A 438 -30.22 -17.22 -16.66
C GLU A 438 -28.86 -17.17 -15.94
N ALA A 439 -28.39 -18.29 -15.41
CA ALA A 439 -27.22 -18.35 -14.56
C ALA A 439 -25.91 -18.28 -15.36
N ASP A 440 -24.97 -17.48 -14.86
CA ASP A 440 -23.58 -17.53 -15.25
C ASP A 440 -22.85 -18.64 -14.49
N ILE A 441 -23.19 -18.82 -13.22
CA ILE A 441 -22.61 -19.82 -12.31
C ILE A 441 -23.74 -20.60 -11.65
N VAL A 442 -23.58 -21.90 -11.54
CA VAL A 442 -24.45 -22.80 -10.76
C VAL A 442 -23.68 -23.33 -9.58
N ILE A 443 -24.25 -23.16 -8.38
CA ILE A 443 -23.75 -23.78 -7.15
C ILE A 443 -24.79 -24.79 -6.72
N SER A 444 -24.44 -26.07 -6.63
CA SER A 444 -25.39 -27.13 -6.41
C SER A 444 -24.92 -28.15 -5.38
N GLU A 445 -25.82 -28.48 -4.42
CA GLU A 445 -25.69 -29.63 -3.53
C GLU A 445 -26.24 -30.90 -4.18
N LEU A 446 -26.97 -30.78 -5.31
CA LEU A 446 -27.66 -31.87 -5.99
C LEU A 446 -27.15 -32.07 -7.40
N GLU A 447 -27.36 -33.26 -7.97
CA GLU A 447 -27.16 -33.48 -9.39
C GLU A 447 -28.10 -32.64 -10.23
N LEU A 448 -27.55 -32.04 -11.30
CA LEU A 448 -28.36 -31.19 -12.19
C LEU A 448 -29.30 -32.04 -13.06
N PRO A 449 -30.52 -31.53 -13.36
CA PRO A 449 -31.44 -32.20 -14.25
C PRO A 449 -30.83 -32.42 -15.64
N HIS A 450 -30.84 -33.64 -16.16
CA HIS A 450 -30.24 -34.05 -17.44
C HIS A 450 -30.81 -33.36 -18.69
N ARG A 451 -31.82 -32.52 -18.59
CA ARG A 451 -32.55 -31.94 -19.74
C ARG A 451 -32.16 -30.51 -20.12
N GLU A 452 -31.31 -29.86 -19.38
CA GLU A 452 -30.90 -28.47 -19.65
C GLU A 452 -29.41 -28.40 -19.95
N THR A 453 -29.02 -27.62 -20.96
CA THR A 453 -27.59 -27.30 -21.20
C THR A 453 -27.07 -26.49 -20.01
N PRO A 454 -26.16 -27.05 -19.23
CA PRO A 454 -25.66 -26.36 -18.06
C PRO A 454 -24.81 -25.13 -18.49
N PRO A 455 -24.75 -24.07 -17.66
CA PRO A 455 -23.81 -22.98 -17.86
C PRO A 455 -22.37 -23.49 -17.82
N ALA A 456 -21.43 -22.69 -18.31
CA ALA A 456 -20.02 -23.08 -18.40
C ALA A 456 -19.37 -23.30 -17.00
N PHE A 457 -19.94 -22.72 -15.96
CA PHE A 457 -19.38 -22.77 -14.60
C PHE A 457 -20.35 -23.45 -13.62
N ILE A 458 -19.95 -24.63 -13.12
CA ILE A 458 -20.74 -25.40 -12.14
C ILE A 458 -19.83 -25.74 -10.96
N CYS A 459 -20.29 -25.45 -9.75
CA CYS A 459 -19.66 -25.84 -8.51
C CYS A 459 -20.58 -26.80 -7.73
N PHE A 460 -20.14 -28.05 -7.57
CA PHE A 460 -20.79 -28.97 -6.66
C PHE A 460 -20.23 -28.79 -5.26
N VAL A 461 -21.10 -28.71 -4.28
CA VAL A 461 -20.79 -28.40 -2.88
C VAL A 461 -21.46 -29.43 -1.94
N ASN A 462 -20.87 -29.56 -0.75
CA ASN A 462 -21.44 -30.43 0.30
C ASN A 462 -22.51 -29.67 1.08
N SER A 463 -23.32 -30.43 1.82
CA SER A 463 -24.32 -29.84 2.71
C SER A 463 -24.02 -30.24 4.17
N PRO A 464 -23.77 -29.28 5.08
CA PRO A 464 -23.60 -27.82 4.86
C PRO A 464 -22.29 -27.49 4.15
N PHE A 465 -22.21 -26.31 3.53
CA PHE A 465 -21.03 -25.85 2.82
C PHE A 465 -19.83 -25.78 3.77
N ASP A 466 -18.75 -26.47 3.41
CA ASP A 466 -17.51 -26.44 4.16
C ASP A 466 -16.56 -25.31 3.69
N TYR A 467 -15.41 -25.18 4.31
CA TYR A 467 -14.42 -24.15 3.96
C TYR A 467 -13.91 -24.32 2.52
N ARG A 468 -13.74 -25.56 2.04
CA ARG A 468 -13.27 -25.84 0.67
C ARG A 468 -14.32 -25.46 -0.36
N ASP A 469 -15.58 -25.74 -0.07
CA ASP A 469 -16.68 -25.34 -0.94
C ASP A 469 -16.69 -23.83 -1.16
N TRP A 470 -16.54 -23.05 -0.09
CA TRP A 470 -16.45 -21.60 -0.18
C TRP A 470 -15.27 -21.13 -1.00
N MET A 471 -14.09 -21.74 -0.86
CA MET A 471 -12.91 -21.41 -1.65
C MET A 471 -13.13 -21.74 -3.13
N ASN A 472 -13.73 -22.89 -3.45
CA ASN A 472 -14.05 -23.30 -4.82
C ASN A 472 -15.06 -22.35 -5.47
N ILE A 473 -16.09 -21.92 -4.74
CA ILE A 473 -17.08 -20.93 -5.21
C ILE A 473 -16.38 -19.60 -5.54
N GLU A 474 -15.56 -19.08 -4.63
CA GLU A 474 -14.80 -17.85 -4.84
C GLU A 474 -13.91 -17.92 -6.07
N ASP A 475 -13.16 -19.00 -6.22
CA ASP A 475 -12.29 -19.23 -7.37
C ASP A 475 -13.09 -19.32 -8.68
N MET A 476 -14.25 -19.93 -8.64
CA MET A 476 -15.11 -20.04 -9.82
C MET A 476 -15.71 -18.68 -10.22
N ILE A 477 -16.15 -17.87 -9.26
CA ILE A 477 -16.64 -16.51 -9.51
C ILE A 477 -15.53 -15.65 -10.13
N ILE A 478 -14.29 -15.80 -9.64
CA ILE A 478 -13.13 -15.12 -10.21
C ILE A 478 -12.83 -15.58 -11.63
N LYS A 479 -12.86 -16.89 -11.89
CA LYS A 479 -12.67 -17.46 -13.26
C LYS A 479 -13.71 -16.96 -14.23
N TRP A 480 -14.98 -16.95 -13.79
CA TRP A 480 -16.06 -16.38 -14.60
C TRP A 480 -15.80 -14.91 -14.93
N ARG A 481 -15.38 -14.12 -13.94
CA ARG A 481 -15.08 -12.70 -14.12
C ARG A 481 -13.95 -12.46 -15.13
N ILE A 482 -12.91 -13.28 -15.08
CA ILE A 482 -11.77 -13.20 -16.02
C ILE A 482 -12.16 -13.60 -17.43
N SER A 483 -13.16 -14.50 -17.59
CA SER A 483 -13.65 -14.96 -18.88
C SER A 483 -14.60 -14.00 -19.60
N ARG A 484 -15.10 -12.98 -18.89
CA ARG A 484 -16.02 -11.93 -19.39
C ARG A 484 -15.28 -10.63 -19.66
#